data_240bec7b07637c785f907a6ea383fa07
#
_entry.id   240bec7b07637c785f907a6ea383fa07
#
_cell.length_a   1.000
_cell.length_b   1.000
_cell.length_c   1.000
_cell.angle_alpha   90.00
_cell.angle_beta   90.00
_cell.angle_gamma   90.00
#
_symmetry.space_group_name_H-M   'P 1'
#
loop_
_entity.id
_entity.type
_entity.pdbx_description
1 polymer ?
#
loop_
_entity_poly.entity_id
_entity_poly.type
_entity_poly.pdbx_seq_one_letter_code
_entity_poly.pdbx_strand_id
1 'polypeptide(L)'
;SEMCIRDSYCEIYSDVDGVFTADPRIAPGARRIPRISYEEMLEMAACGAKILHLRCVEYARRENVPIHVRSSFSHKPGTWVCDPDFAKEHEEMPGMEEAIISGVAHDRSEAKITIAGIPDSVGRAARIFETIADAGINIDMIVQNVSQVMNGRTDITFTLPMSDSRKAIESLRRLQGELGFEDLLYDDQIGEVSIVGVGMRSHPGVTGTFFRAMASEGINLQMISTSEIRISIVVSADQVDDAVRAAHTAFGLDAEGEAVVYAGTGR
;
A
#
# COMPACT_ATOMS: atom_id res chain seq x y z
N SER A 1 11.80 18.70 -15.04
CA SER A 1 12.75 19.24 -16.05
C SER A 1 12.78 18.37 -17.31
N GLU A 2 12.69 17.06 -17.21
CA GLU A 2 12.67 16.09 -18.32
C GLU A 2 11.54 16.36 -19.30
N MET A 3 10.37 16.73 -18.82
CA MET A 3 9.22 17.09 -19.66
C MET A 3 9.50 18.29 -20.57
N CYS A 4 10.35 19.22 -20.12
CA CYS A 4 10.69 20.41 -20.89
C CYS A 4 11.68 20.12 -22.02
N ILE A 5 12.56 19.12 -21.83
CA ILE A 5 13.62 18.75 -22.79
C ILE A 5 13.27 17.52 -23.63
N ARG A 6 12.11 16.88 -23.38
CA ARG A 6 11.60 15.69 -24.08
C ARG A 6 12.57 14.52 -24.07
N ASP A 7 13.11 14.21 -22.88
CA ASP A 7 13.95 13.04 -22.70
C ASP A 7 13.18 11.73 -22.94
N SER A 8 13.89 10.71 -23.34
CA SER A 8 13.30 9.40 -23.62
C SER A 8 12.87 8.67 -22.35
N TYR A 9 13.55 8.90 -21.24
CA TYR A 9 13.26 8.33 -19.91
C TYR A 9 13.94 9.14 -18.79
N CYS A 10 13.52 8.90 -17.55
CA CYS A 10 14.08 9.51 -16.35
C CYS A 10 14.84 8.48 -15.51
N GLU A 11 16.11 8.67 -15.23
CA GLU A 11 16.89 7.83 -14.32
C GLU A 11 16.82 8.37 -12.89
N ILE A 12 16.48 7.48 -11.95
CA ILE A 12 16.48 7.77 -10.52
C ILE A 12 17.47 6.84 -9.82
N TYR A 13 18.45 7.44 -9.17
CA TYR A 13 19.49 6.72 -8.46
C TYR A 13 19.20 6.68 -6.96
N SER A 14 19.27 5.47 -6.38
CA SER A 14 18.96 5.15 -4.99
C SER A 14 20.10 4.39 -4.32
N ASP A 15 19.91 4.00 -3.07
CA ASP A 15 20.78 3.13 -2.28
C ASP A 15 20.46 1.63 -2.43
N VAL A 16 19.50 1.30 -3.28
CA VAL A 16 19.14 -0.09 -3.62
C VAL A 16 19.16 -0.31 -5.14
N ASP A 17 19.25 -1.56 -5.57
CA ASP A 17 19.43 -1.95 -6.97
C ASP A 17 18.15 -1.82 -7.83
N GLY A 18 17.11 -1.14 -7.35
CA GLY A 18 15.83 -0.99 -8.01
C GLY A 18 14.66 -1.23 -7.07
N VAL A 19 13.48 -1.50 -7.62
CA VAL A 19 12.29 -1.89 -6.86
C VAL A 19 12.36 -3.39 -6.55
N PHE A 20 12.06 -3.77 -5.32
CA PHE A 20 12.06 -5.15 -4.86
C PHE A 20 10.64 -5.66 -4.60
N THR A 21 10.47 -6.98 -4.61
CA THR A 21 9.19 -7.65 -4.33
C THR A 21 8.70 -7.47 -2.89
N ALA A 22 9.57 -7.05 -1.98
CA ALA A 22 9.27 -6.56 -0.64
C ALA A 22 10.44 -5.70 -0.14
N ASP A 23 10.33 -5.06 1.04
CA ASP A 23 11.47 -4.41 1.68
C ASP A 23 12.54 -5.46 2.05
N PRO A 24 13.76 -5.39 1.49
CA PRO A 24 14.81 -6.36 1.75
C PRO A 24 15.24 -6.43 3.23
N ARG A 25 14.98 -5.40 4.01
CA ARG A 25 15.27 -5.37 5.46
C ARG A 25 14.33 -6.27 6.24
N ILE A 26 13.12 -6.52 5.72
CA ILE A 26 12.11 -7.39 6.33
C ILE A 26 12.14 -8.78 5.70
N ALA A 27 12.21 -8.84 4.37
CA ALA A 27 12.28 -10.07 3.58
C ALA A 27 13.63 -10.13 2.84
N PRO A 28 14.69 -10.67 3.43
CA PRO A 28 16.02 -10.72 2.80
C PRO A 28 16.05 -11.44 1.45
N GLY A 29 15.15 -12.41 1.24
CA GLY A 29 14.95 -13.10 -0.03
C GLY A 29 14.19 -12.29 -1.10
N ALA A 30 13.89 -11.00 -0.88
CA ALA A 30 13.18 -10.19 -1.85
C ALA A 30 13.94 -10.09 -3.18
N ARG A 31 13.24 -10.32 -4.30
CA ARG A 31 13.81 -10.22 -5.63
C ARG A 31 13.68 -8.80 -6.16
N ARG A 32 14.68 -8.36 -6.92
CA ARG A 32 14.55 -7.14 -7.72
C ARG A 32 13.53 -7.39 -8.85
N ILE A 33 12.59 -6.48 -9.01
CA ILE A 33 11.60 -6.47 -10.08
C ILE A 33 12.26 -5.84 -11.31
N PRO A 34 12.46 -6.56 -12.42
CA PRO A 34 13.09 -5.98 -13.61
C PRO A 34 12.25 -4.88 -14.23
N ARG A 35 10.93 -5.06 -14.21
CA ARG A 35 9.94 -4.17 -14.79
C ARG A 35 8.64 -4.20 -13.98
N ILE A 36 8.05 -3.04 -13.80
CA ILE A 36 6.76 -2.87 -13.13
C ILE A 36 5.92 -1.82 -13.88
N SER A 37 4.61 -2.01 -13.95
CA SER A 37 3.71 -1.03 -14.55
C SER A 37 3.57 0.22 -13.68
N TYR A 38 3.14 1.34 -14.28
CA TYR A 38 2.86 2.56 -13.49
C TYR A 38 1.77 2.31 -12.44
N GLU A 39 0.73 1.54 -12.77
CA GLU A 39 -0.36 1.23 -11.86
C GLU A 39 0.13 0.47 -10.63
N GLU A 40 0.91 -0.60 -10.83
CA GLU A 40 1.46 -1.37 -9.72
C GLU A 40 2.44 -0.55 -8.88
N MET A 41 3.29 0.26 -9.51
CA MET A 41 4.22 1.13 -8.80
C MET A 41 3.48 2.20 -7.97
N LEU A 42 2.38 2.76 -8.49
CA LEU A 42 1.53 3.71 -7.76
C LEU A 42 0.91 3.05 -6.53
N GLU A 43 0.34 1.84 -6.67
CA GLU A 43 -0.20 1.10 -5.54
C GLU A 43 0.88 0.75 -4.51
N MET A 44 2.04 0.26 -4.95
CA MET A 44 3.14 -0.03 -4.04
C MET A 44 3.62 1.23 -3.30
N ALA A 45 3.74 2.35 -3.99
CA ALA A 45 4.14 3.62 -3.39
C ALA A 45 3.09 4.17 -2.40
N ALA A 46 1.80 4.01 -2.72
CA ALA A 46 0.70 4.37 -1.84
C ALA A 46 0.67 3.52 -0.56
N CYS A 47 1.00 2.22 -0.69
CA CYS A 47 1.06 1.27 0.42
C CYS A 47 2.40 1.26 1.19
N GLY A 48 3.25 2.28 1.01
CA GLY A 48 4.45 2.46 1.82
C GLY A 48 5.77 1.98 1.20
N ALA A 49 5.81 1.55 -0.06
CA ALA A 49 7.07 1.28 -0.75
C ALA A 49 7.80 2.60 -1.07
N LYS A 50 8.75 2.99 -0.23
CA LYS A 50 9.39 4.32 -0.22
C LYS A 50 10.47 4.53 -1.29
N ILE A 51 10.58 3.64 -2.27
CA ILE A 51 11.62 3.74 -3.31
C ILE A 51 11.37 4.89 -4.28
N LEU A 52 10.12 5.15 -4.63
CA LEU A 52 9.67 6.27 -5.45
C LEU A 52 8.57 7.03 -4.73
N HIS A 53 8.60 8.36 -4.84
CA HIS A 53 7.49 9.16 -4.33
C HIS A 53 6.28 9.04 -5.26
N LEU A 54 5.08 8.85 -4.71
CA LEU A 54 3.83 8.65 -5.45
C LEU A 54 3.66 9.67 -6.57
N ARG A 55 3.82 10.98 -6.29
CA ARG A 55 3.70 12.06 -7.29
C ARG A 55 4.69 11.95 -8.44
N CYS A 56 5.89 11.41 -8.22
CA CYS A 56 6.86 11.19 -9.28
C CYS A 56 6.31 10.20 -10.31
N VAL A 57 5.73 9.11 -9.85
CA VAL A 57 5.14 8.07 -10.69
C VAL A 57 3.87 8.59 -11.39
N GLU A 58 3.03 9.38 -10.71
CA GLU A 58 1.83 10.03 -11.29
C GLU A 58 2.21 10.94 -12.48
N TYR A 59 3.22 11.80 -12.31
CA TYR A 59 3.69 12.68 -13.37
C TYR A 59 4.29 11.89 -14.53
N ALA A 60 5.13 10.89 -14.24
CA ALA A 60 5.76 10.05 -15.26
C ALA A 60 4.70 9.32 -16.09
N ARG A 61 3.68 8.73 -15.43
CA ARG A 61 2.54 8.10 -16.10
C ARG A 61 1.77 9.07 -17.00
N ARG A 62 1.44 10.25 -16.49
CA ARG A 62 0.66 11.25 -17.23
C ARG A 62 1.37 11.73 -18.48
N GLU A 63 2.68 11.91 -18.40
CA GLU A 63 3.51 12.38 -19.51
C GLU A 63 4.11 11.22 -20.34
N ASN A 64 3.79 9.97 -19.99
CA ASN A 64 4.34 8.75 -20.61
C ASN A 64 5.88 8.73 -20.65
N VAL A 65 6.51 9.13 -19.55
CA VAL A 65 7.97 9.13 -19.39
C VAL A 65 8.39 7.92 -18.55
N PRO A 66 9.06 6.91 -19.11
CA PRO A 66 9.56 5.77 -18.36
C PRO A 66 10.53 6.19 -17.27
N ILE A 67 10.44 5.53 -16.09
CA ILE A 67 11.40 5.74 -15.01
C ILE A 67 12.31 4.53 -14.93
N HIS A 68 13.62 4.77 -14.88
CA HIS A 68 14.62 3.75 -14.66
C HIS A 68 15.24 3.92 -13.27
N VAL A 69 14.88 3.05 -12.32
CA VAL A 69 15.39 3.07 -10.94
C VAL A 69 16.66 2.24 -10.85
N ARG A 70 17.77 2.86 -10.45
CA ARG A 70 19.09 2.24 -10.36
C ARG A 70 19.77 2.53 -9.03
N SER A 71 20.80 1.76 -8.72
CA SER A 71 21.66 2.05 -7.55
C SER A 71 22.76 3.06 -7.90
N SER A 72 23.05 3.97 -6.97
CA SER A 72 24.25 4.82 -7.02
C SER A 72 25.54 4.05 -6.72
N PHE A 73 25.44 2.81 -6.24
CA PHE A 73 26.55 2.04 -5.69
C PHE A 73 26.85 0.77 -6.49
N SER A 74 26.07 0.46 -7.53
CA SER A 74 26.26 -0.72 -8.37
C SER A 74 25.97 -0.45 -9.85
N HIS A 75 26.42 -1.37 -10.71
CA HIS A 75 26.12 -1.34 -12.14
C HIS A 75 25.02 -2.34 -12.53
N LYS A 76 24.25 -2.84 -11.56
CA LYS A 76 23.14 -3.76 -11.84
C LYS A 76 22.05 -3.07 -12.69
N PRO A 77 21.28 -3.84 -13.48
CA PRO A 77 20.38 -3.27 -14.49
C PRO A 77 19.23 -2.43 -13.95
N GLY A 78 18.91 -2.48 -12.62
CA GLY A 78 17.84 -1.66 -12.04
C GLY A 78 16.43 -2.15 -12.39
N THR A 79 15.43 -1.27 -12.19
CA THR A 79 14.01 -1.53 -12.45
C THR A 79 13.46 -0.48 -13.41
N TRP A 80 12.71 -0.92 -14.42
CA TRP A 80 11.94 -0.04 -15.28
C TRP A 80 10.50 0.08 -14.79
N VAL A 81 10.03 1.32 -14.62
CA VAL A 81 8.63 1.66 -14.39
C VAL A 81 8.10 2.26 -15.69
N CYS A 82 7.27 1.52 -16.41
CA CYS A 82 6.85 1.90 -17.75
C CYS A 82 5.52 1.25 -18.15
N ASP A 83 4.97 1.73 -19.25
CA ASP A 83 3.83 1.08 -19.92
C ASP A 83 4.24 -0.28 -20.48
N PRO A 84 3.37 -1.30 -20.48
CA PRO A 84 3.62 -2.60 -21.09
C PRO A 84 4.03 -2.52 -22.58
N ASP A 85 3.55 -1.53 -23.32
CA ASP A 85 3.88 -1.38 -24.74
C ASP A 85 5.31 -0.85 -24.95
N PHE A 86 5.78 0.08 -24.11
CA PHE A 86 7.18 0.52 -24.12
C PHE A 86 8.13 -0.67 -23.95
N ALA A 87 7.76 -1.61 -23.11
CA ALA A 87 8.57 -2.80 -22.84
C ALA A 87 8.65 -3.77 -24.03
N LYS A 88 7.62 -3.85 -24.87
CA LYS A 88 7.62 -4.69 -26.09
C LYS A 88 8.50 -4.14 -27.20
N GLU A 89 8.62 -2.81 -27.26
CA GLU A 89 9.46 -2.12 -28.28
C GLU A 89 10.96 -2.22 -27.96
N HIS A 90 11.32 -2.56 -26.71
CA HIS A 90 12.68 -2.69 -26.23
C HIS A 90 13.00 -4.17 -25.93
N GLU A 91 13.19 -4.98 -26.97
CA GLU A 91 13.39 -6.45 -26.92
C GLU A 91 14.55 -6.94 -26.03
N GLU A 92 15.45 -6.07 -25.60
CA GLU A 92 16.55 -6.41 -24.67
C GLU A 92 16.08 -6.62 -23.21
N MET A 93 14.82 -6.34 -22.91
CA MET A 93 14.24 -6.59 -21.58
C MET A 93 13.76 -8.04 -21.49
N PRO A 94 14.26 -8.84 -20.51
CA PRO A 94 13.82 -10.22 -20.37
C PRO A 94 12.30 -10.28 -20.21
N GLY A 95 11.63 -10.99 -21.13
CA GLY A 95 10.22 -11.32 -21.01
C GLY A 95 10.04 -12.19 -19.75
N MET A 96 9.47 -11.65 -18.71
CA MET A 96 8.94 -12.47 -17.61
C MET A 96 7.48 -12.74 -17.90
N GLU A 97 7.05 -13.99 -17.65
CA GLU A 97 5.63 -14.26 -17.41
C GLU A 97 5.15 -13.27 -16.37
N GLU A 98 4.01 -12.61 -16.62
CA GLU A 98 3.46 -11.65 -15.68
C GLU A 98 3.20 -12.35 -14.34
N ALA A 99 3.94 -11.98 -13.31
CA ALA A 99 3.73 -12.52 -11.98
C ALA A 99 2.31 -12.14 -11.51
N ILE A 100 1.60 -13.09 -10.89
CA ILE A 100 0.25 -12.82 -10.35
C ILE A 100 0.32 -11.69 -9.32
N ILE A 101 1.37 -11.73 -8.47
CA ILE A 101 1.68 -10.70 -7.48
C ILE A 101 3.08 -10.15 -7.80
N SER A 102 3.17 -8.86 -7.95
CA SER A 102 4.42 -8.14 -8.26
C SER A 102 5.21 -7.83 -7.00
N GLY A 103 4.52 -7.59 -5.88
CA GLY A 103 5.20 -7.32 -4.62
C GLY A 103 4.29 -7.21 -3.41
N VAL A 104 4.96 -7.10 -2.26
CA VAL A 104 4.36 -6.90 -0.93
C VAL A 104 4.87 -5.57 -0.38
N ALA A 105 3.98 -4.63 -0.11
CA ALA A 105 4.27 -3.36 0.53
C ALA A 105 3.76 -3.35 1.98
N HIS A 106 4.28 -2.45 2.80
CA HIS A 106 3.80 -2.26 4.17
C HIS A 106 3.90 -0.80 4.59
N ASP A 107 2.99 -0.36 5.46
CA ASP A 107 3.04 0.95 6.10
C ASP A 107 2.76 0.83 7.61
N ARG A 108 3.52 1.58 8.41
CA ARG A 108 3.38 1.67 9.87
C ARG A 108 3.10 3.10 10.32
N SER A 109 2.86 4.01 9.37
CA SER A 109 2.62 5.43 9.65
C SER A 109 1.14 5.77 9.81
N GLU A 110 0.28 4.77 9.71
CA GLU A 110 -1.17 4.89 9.81
C GLU A 110 -1.66 4.65 11.24
N ALA A 111 -2.80 5.27 11.56
CA ALA A 111 -3.59 5.00 12.75
C ALA A 111 -5.04 4.68 12.35
N LYS A 112 -5.73 3.95 13.21
CA LYS A 112 -7.11 3.55 13.02
C LYS A 112 -8.03 4.32 13.99
N ILE A 113 -9.10 4.91 13.47
CA ILE A 113 -10.18 5.51 14.26
C ILE A 113 -11.46 4.74 14.00
N THR A 114 -12.15 4.36 15.07
CA THR A 114 -13.50 3.78 15.01
C THR A 114 -14.49 4.70 15.70
N ILE A 115 -15.51 5.12 14.97
CA ILE A 115 -16.66 5.85 15.50
C ILE A 115 -17.72 4.80 15.77
N ALA A 116 -17.92 4.49 17.04
CA ALA A 116 -18.80 3.42 17.48
C ALA A 116 -20.22 3.89 17.76
N GLY A 117 -21.19 3.07 17.40
CA GLY A 117 -22.59 3.28 17.73
C GLY A 117 -23.20 4.51 17.07
N ILE A 118 -22.94 4.77 15.80
CA ILE A 118 -23.56 5.84 15.02
C ILE A 118 -25.00 5.42 14.67
N PRO A 119 -26.03 6.28 14.84
CA PRO A 119 -27.36 6.00 14.31
C PRO A 119 -27.31 5.75 12.80
N ASP A 120 -27.79 4.59 12.34
CA ASP A 120 -27.81 4.24 10.91
C ASP A 120 -28.88 5.05 10.18
N SER A 121 -28.48 6.20 9.67
CA SER A 121 -29.36 7.10 8.95
C SER A 121 -28.62 7.83 7.83
N VAL A 122 -29.37 8.16 6.77
CA VAL A 122 -28.84 8.85 5.58
C VAL A 122 -28.12 10.14 5.98
N GLY A 123 -26.92 10.36 5.40
CA GLY A 123 -26.12 11.57 5.57
C GLY A 123 -25.11 11.54 6.71
N ARG A 124 -25.14 10.55 7.62
CA ARG A 124 -24.19 10.47 8.74
C ARG A 124 -22.76 10.29 8.27
N ALA A 125 -22.52 9.31 7.41
CA ALA A 125 -21.20 9.10 6.82
C ALA A 125 -20.71 10.33 6.05
N ALA A 126 -21.57 10.97 5.24
CA ALA A 126 -21.22 12.18 4.52
C ALA A 126 -20.72 13.28 5.48
N ARG A 127 -21.47 13.54 6.55
CA ARG A 127 -21.12 14.56 7.54
C ARG A 127 -19.78 14.30 8.25
N ILE A 128 -19.49 13.02 8.55
CA ILE A 128 -18.19 12.61 9.12
C ILE A 128 -17.06 12.95 8.16
N PHE A 129 -17.15 12.46 6.92
CA PHE A 129 -16.04 12.58 5.97
C PHE A 129 -15.90 14.00 5.40
N GLU A 130 -16.97 14.78 5.29
CA GLU A 130 -16.89 16.23 5.03
C GLU A 130 -16.07 16.93 6.11
N THR A 131 -16.32 16.63 7.38
CA THR A 131 -15.56 17.24 8.49
C THR A 131 -14.09 16.87 8.48
N ILE A 132 -13.75 15.63 8.14
CA ILE A 132 -12.37 15.18 7.98
C ILE A 132 -11.71 15.87 6.78
N ALA A 133 -12.43 15.98 5.64
CA ALA A 133 -11.94 16.67 4.45
C ALA A 133 -11.72 18.17 4.69
N ASP A 134 -12.65 18.85 5.37
CA ASP A 134 -12.53 20.26 5.77
C ASP A 134 -11.32 20.49 6.69
N ALA A 135 -10.95 19.47 7.46
CA ALA A 135 -9.74 19.48 8.26
C ALA A 135 -8.46 19.22 7.42
N GLY A 136 -8.59 18.96 6.10
CA GLY A 136 -7.46 18.68 5.20
C GLY A 136 -6.78 17.35 5.49
N ILE A 137 -7.53 16.36 5.96
CA ILE A 137 -7.03 15.02 6.32
C ILE A 137 -7.42 14.03 5.23
N ASN A 138 -6.44 13.28 4.73
CA ASN A 138 -6.67 12.16 3.83
C ASN A 138 -7.00 10.89 4.62
N ILE A 139 -7.81 10.04 4.00
CA ILE A 139 -8.20 8.73 4.54
C ILE A 139 -7.80 7.69 3.50
N ASP A 140 -7.26 6.54 3.96
CA ASP A 140 -6.91 5.45 3.06
C ASP A 140 -7.99 4.37 3.01
N MET A 141 -8.31 3.74 4.15
CA MET A 141 -9.31 2.67 4.22
C MET A 141 -10.54 3.11 4.97
N ILE A 142 -11.73 2.70 4.51
CA ILE A 142 -13.00 2.90 5.22
C ILE A 142 -13.74 1.56 5.28
N VAL A 143 -14.16 1.16 6.47
CA VAL A 143 -15.01 0.00 6.70
C VAL A 143 -16.21 0.43 7.54
N GLN A 144 -17.41 0.19 7.02
CA GLN A 144 -18.67 0.40 7.74
C GLN A 144 -19.32 -0.94 8.01
N ASN A 145 -19.59 -1.23 9.26
CA ASN A 145 -20.32 -2.42 9.69
C ASN A 145 -21.79 -2.10 9.86
N VAL A 146 -22.64 -2.63 8.97
CA VAL A 146 -24.09 -2.55 9.14
C VAL A 146 -24.53 -3.68 10.06
N SER A 147 -24.69 -3.39 11.34
CA SER A 147 -25.15 -4.38 12.32
C SER A 147 -26.67 -4.44 12.35
N GLN A 148 -27.25 -5.51 11.84
CA GLN A 148 -28.68 -5.80 12.01
C GLN A 148 -29.06 -6.12 13.49
N VAL A 149 -28.05 -6.35 14.34
CA VAL A 149 -28.20 -6.74 15.74
C VAL A 149 -28.20 -5.56 16.71
N MET A 150 -27.65 -4.42 16.33
CA MET A 150 -27.39 -3.25 17.18
C MET A 150 -28.46 -2.14 17.05
N ASN A 151 -29.74 -2.45 17.16
CA ASN A 151 -30.83 -1.45 17.32
C ASN A 151 -30.75 -0.25 16.34
N GLY A 152 -30.36 -0.44 15.08
CA GLY A 152 -30.26 0.63 14.08
C GLY A 152 -29.01 1.52 14.27
N ARG A 153 -27.94 0.99 14.85
CA ARG A 153 -26.62 1.64 14.94
C ARG A 153 -25.57 0.91 14.12
N THR A 154 -24.55 1.63 13.70
CA THR A 154 -23.42 1.13 12.90
C THR A 154 -22.11 1.69 13.45
N ASP A 155 -21.02 0.98 13.17
CA ASP A 155 -19.67 1.47 13.42
C ASP A 155 -19.02 1.85 12.08
N ILE A 156 -18.29 2.96 12.06
CA ILE A 156 -17.45 3.37 10.95
C ILE A 156 -16.02 3.38 11.43
N THR A 157 -15.19 2.56 10.79
CA THR A 157 -13.75 2.50 11.04
C THR A 157 -13.00 2.98 9.81
N PHE A 158 -11.96 3.79 10.01
CA PHE A 158 -11.10 4.24 8.92
C PHE A 158 -9.66 4.41 9.38
N THR A 159 -8.73 4.38 8.43
CA THR A 159 -7.31 4.67 8.65
C THR A 159 -6.94 6.04 8.11
N LEU A 160 -5.94 6.65 8.73
CA LEU A 160 -5.40 7.96 8.37
C LEU A 160 -3.93 8.04 8.83
N PRO A 161 -3.13 8.98 8.26
CA PRO A 161 -1.80 9.23 8.76
C PRO A 161 -1.79 9.54 10.26
N MET A 162 -0.93 8.86 11.02
CA MET A 162 -0.82 9.02 12.48
C MET A 162 -0.59 10.50 12.88
N SER A 163 0.13 11.26 12.04
CA SER A 163 0.36 12.70 12.24
C SER A 163 -0.93 13.54 12.32
N ASP A 164 -1.99 13.09 11.64
CA ASP A 164 -3.26 13.80 11.54
C ASP A 164 -4.30 13.34 12.56
N SER A 165 -4.03 12.26 13.28
CA SER A 165 -4.99 11.60 14.17
C SER A 165 -5.53 12.53 15.27
N ARG A 166 -4.67 13.35 15.88
CA ARG A 166 -5.12 14.31 16.91
C ARG A 166 -6.13 15.31 16.37
N LYS A 167 -5.86 15.86 15.18
CA LYS A 167 -6.75 16.82 14.52
C LYS A 167 -8.08 16.18 14.13
N ALA A 168 -8.04 14.93 13.64
CA ALA A 168 -9.23 14.15 13.34
C ALA A 168 -10.09 13.90 14.56
N ILE A 169 -9.49 13.44 15.67
CA ILE A 169 -10.19 13.17 16.94
C ILE A 169 -10.86 14.43 17.49
N GLU A 170 -10.14 15.56 17.51
CA GLU A 170 -10.69 16.85 17.96
C GLU A 170 -11.88 17.30 17.10
N SER A 171 -11.81 17.14 15.80
CA SER A 171 -12.88 17.51 14.87
C SER A 171 -14.11 16.62 15.05
N LEU A 172 -13.91 15.30 15.17
CA LEU A 172 -14.99 14.34 15.38
C LEU A 172 -15.67 14.48 16.74
N ARG A 173 -14.92 14.74 17.82
CA ARG A 173 -15.50 14.94 19.15
C ARG A 173 -16.46 16.14 19.22
N ARG A 174 -16.20 17.19 18.45
CA ARG A 174 -17.12 18.34 18.32
C ARG A 174 -18.46 17.97 17.69
N LEU A 175 -18.47 16.94 16.85
CA LEU A 175 -19.67 16.44 16.17
C LEU A 175 -20.43 15.38 17.00
N GLN A 176 -19.93 14.93 18.13
CA GLN A 176 -20.53 13.83 18.88
C GLN A 176 -22.00 14.11 19.22
N GLY A 177 -22.32 15.32 19.67
CA GLY A 177 -23.70 15.72 19.98
C GLY A 177 -24.62 15.76 18.77
N GLU A 178 -24.11 16.16 17.60
CA GLU A 178 -24.85 16.21 16.32
C GLU A 178 -25.07 14.82 15.74
N LEU A 179 -24.01 14.02 15.72
CA LEU A 179 -24.03 12.69 15.10
C LEU A 179 -24.61 11.61 16.03
N GLY A 180 -24.57 11.81 17.34
CA GLY A 180 -25.12 10.90 18.32
C GLY A 180 -24.39 9.56 18.43
N PHE A 181 -23.11 9.49 18.08
CA PHE A 181 -22.31 8.30 18.27
C PHE A 181 -21.95 8.09 19.76
N GLU A 182 -21.70 6.84 20.12
CA GLU A 182 -21.48 6.46 21.51
C GLU A 182 -20.05 6.71 21.95
N ASP A 183 -19.08 6.27 21.13
CA ASP A 183 -17.65 6.37 21.47
C ASP A 183 -16.78 6.62 20.26
N LEU A 184 -15.55 7.06 20.53
CA LEU A 184 -14.49 7.29 19.55
C LEU A 184 -13.24 6.54 20.00
N LEU A 185 -12.93 5.43 19.34
CA LEU A 185 -11.80 4.59 19.64
C LEU A 185 -10.63 4.95 18.73
N TYR A 186 -9.42 4.96 19.27
CA TYR A 186 -8.18 5.26 18.57
C TYR A 186 -7.17 4.14 18.81
N ASP A 187 -6.48 3.74 17.75
CA ASP A 187 -5.44 2.73 17.80
C ASP A 187 -4.31 3.09 16.83
N ASP A 188 -3.11 3.32 17.34
CA ASP A 188 -1.88 3.59 16.58
C ASP A 188 -0.90 2.39 16.60
N GLN A 189 -1.29 1.29 17.23
CA GLN A 189 -0.49 0.07 17.29
C GLN A 189 -0.89 -0.89 16.16
N ILE A 190 -1.02 -0.33 14.96
CA ILE A 190 -1.39 -1.05 13.74
C ILE A 190 -0.32 -0.88 12.65
N GLY A 191 -0.41 -1.72 11.65
CA GLY A 191 0.28 -1.54 10.37
C GLY A 191 -0.50 -2.18 9.25
N GLU A 192 -0.33 -1.62 8.06
CA GLU A 192 -0.91 -2.13 6.83
C GLU A 192 0.09 -3.03 6.11
N VAL A 193 -0.38 -4.14 5.55
CA VAL A 193 0.36 -5.00 4.64
C VAL A 193 -0.48 -5.23 3.40
N SER A 194 0.10 -4.95 2.24
CA SER A 194 -0.59 -4.97 0.96
C SER A 194 0.14 -5.85 -0.04
N ILE A 195 -0.58 -6.74 -0.70
CA ILE A 195 -0.12 -7.43 -1.90
C ILE A 195 -0.61 -6.68 -3.13
N VAL A 196 0.28 -6.50 -4.11
CA VAL A 196 0.01 -5.74 -5.35
C VAL A 196 0.38 -6.59 -6.56
N GLY A 197 -0.48 -6.61 -7.59
CA GLY A 197 -0.20 -7.28 -8.86
C GLY A 197 -1.38 -7.27 -9.81
N VAL A 198 -1.17 -6.92 -11.05
CA VAL A 198 -2.19 -6.90 -12.12
C VAL A 198 -2.75 -8.29 -12.41
N GLY A 199 -1.99 -9.35 -12.14
CA GLY A 199 -2.41 -10.74 -12.34
C GLY A 199 -3.56 -11.18 -11.44
N MET A 200 -3.85 -10.46 -10.35
CA MET A 200 -4.98 -10.77 -9.47
C MET A 200 -6.34 -10.75 -10.18
N ARG A 201 -6.50 -9.90 -11.21
CA ARG A 201 -7.75 -9.77 -11.99
C ARG A 201 -8.22 -11.09 -12.59
N SER A 202 -7.29 -11.95 -12.98
CA SER A 202 -7.58 -13.21 -13.70
C SER A 202 -7.37 -14.47 -12.86
N HIS A 203 -6.92 -14.34 -11.60
CA HIS A 203 -6.56 -15.47 -10.75
C HIS A 203 -7.43 -15.53 -9.48
N PRO A 204 -8.56 -16.24 -9.51
CA PRO A 204 -9.33 -16.50 -8.30
C PRO A 204 -8.49 -17.33 -7.31
N GLY A 205 -8.56 -17.01 -6.02
CA GLY A 205 -7.83 -17.74 -4.97
C GLY A 205 -6.65 -16.97 -4.38
N VAL A 206 -6.22 -15.85 -4.96
CA VAL A 206 -5.19 -14.98 -4.38
C VAL A 206 -5.55 -14.56 -2.96
N THR A 207 -6.78 -14.08 -2.74
CA THR A 207 -7.28 -13.72 -1.40
C THR A 207 -7.20 -14.89 -0.42
N GLY A 208 -7.61 -16.09 -0.85
CA GLY A 208 -7.56 -17.29 -0.02
C GLY A 208 -6.13 -17.70 0.33
N THR A 209 -5.19 -17.57 -0.59
CA THR A 209 -3.77 -17.83 -0.35
C THR A 209 -3.20 -16.84 0.64
N PHE A 210 -3.48 -15.53 0.46
CA PHE A 210 -3.02 -14.49 1.36
C PHE A 210 -3.53 -14.71 2.79
N PHE A 211 -4.83 -14.94 2.96
CA PHE A 211 -5.41 -15.11 4.29
C PHE A 211 -4.99 -16.42 4.96
N ARG A 212 -4.76 -17.50 4.21
CA ARG A 212 -4.17 -18.73 4.78
C ARG A 212 -2.75 -18.50 5.28
N ALA A 213 -1.93 -17.74 4.54
CA ALA A 213 -0.60 -17.39 5.00
C ALA A 213 -0.63 -16.63 6.33
N MET A 214 -1.54 -15.65 6.47
CA MET A 214 -1.73 -14.93 7.74
C MET A 214 -2.16 -15.88 8.87
N ALA A 215 -3.14 -16.72 8.60
CA ALA A 215 -3.66 -17.66 9.59
C ALA A 215 -2.62 -18.69 10.06
N SER A 216 -1.74 -19.15 9.16
CA SER A 216 -0.66 -20.09 9.53
C SER A 216 0.38 -19.48 10.49
N GLU A 217 0.56 -18.16 10.42
CA GLU A 217 1.44 -17.40 11.34
C GLU A 217 0.70 -16.87 12.58
N GLY A 218 -0.59 -17.19 12.74
CA GLY A 218 -1.38 -16.72 13.89
C GLY A 218 -1.68 -15.22 13.83
N ILE A 219 -1.64 -14.62 12.66
CA ILE A 219 -1.86 -13.17 12.46
C ILE A 219 -3.35 -12.90 12.29
N ASN A 220 -3.91 -12.06 13.16
CA ASN A 220 -5.30 -11.65 13.11
C ASN A 220 -5.50 -10.41 12.22
N LEU A 221 -6.49 -10.47 11.33
CA LEU A 221 -6.82 -9.37 10.43
C LEU A 221 -7.84 -8.44 11.08
N GLN A 222 -7.47 -7.18 11.27
CA GLN A 222 -8.34 -6.16 11.89
C GLN A 222 -9.22 -5.45 10.86
N MET A 223 -8.68 -5.18 9.66
CA MET A 223 -9.40 -4.60 8.52
C MET A 223 -8.90 -5.25 7.23
N ILE A 224 -9.74 -5.24 6.21
CA ILE A 224 -9.44 -5.75 4.88
C ILE A 224 -9.99 -4.76 3.85
N SER A 225 -9.19 -4.43 2.85
CA SER A 225 -9.59 -3.66 1.68
C SER A 225 -9.09 -4.34 0.41
N THR A 226 -9.88 -4.31 -0.65
CA THR A 226 -9.52 -4.94 -1.92
C THR A 226 -9.81 -4.01 -3.08
N SER A 227 -8.93 -4.00 -4.07
CA SER A 227 -9.14 -3.42 -5.38
C SER A 227 -8.87 -4.48 -6.47
N GLU A 228 -8.87 -4.09 -7.72
CA GLU A 228 -8.57 -5.01 -8.83
C GLU A 228 -7.13 -5.53 -8.81
N ILE A 229 -6.19 -4.75 -8.28
CA ILE A 229 -4.75 -5.05 -8.31
C ILE A 229 -4.08 -4.95 -6.93
N ARG A 230 -4.86 -4.79 -5.85
CA ARG A 230 -4.37 -4.69 -4.49
C ARG A 230 -5.29 -5.39 -3.50
N ILE A 231 -4.71 -6.08 -2.53
CA ILE A 231 -5.39 -6.52 -1.31
C ILE A 231 -4.57 -6.03 -0.13
N SER A 232 -5.19 -5.21 0.71
CA SER A 232 -4.60 -4.65 1.93
C SER A 232 -5.25 -5.24 3.17
N ILE A 233 -4.45 -5.52 4.17
CA ILE A 233 -4.87 -5.94 5.50
C ILE A 233 -4.25 -5.02 6.54
N VAL A 234 -5.00 -4.74 7.61
CA VAL A 234 -4.49 -4.09 8.81
C VAL A 234 -4.28 -5.16 9.86
N VAL A 235 -3.08 -5.18 10.45
CA VAL A 235 -2.65 -6.09 11.50
C VAL A 235 -2.05 -5.32 12.68
N SER A 236 -1.74 -5.98 13.79
CA SER A 236 -1.01 -5.35 14.88
C SER A 236 0.40 -4.95 14.45
N ALA A 237 0.90 -3.83 14.93
CA ALA A 237 2.18 -3.24 14.49
C ALA A 237 3.39 -4.18 14.69
N ASP A 238 3.36 -5.00 15.73
CA ASP A 238 4.38 -6.01 16.05
C ASP A 238 4.36 -7.23 15.09
N GLN A 239 3.25 -7.47 14.39
CA GLN A 239 3.06 -8.58 13.46
C GLN A 239 3.35 -8.22 11.99
N VAL A 240 3.63 -6.95 11.67
CA VAL A 240 3.82 -6.49 10.28
C VAL A 240 4.95 -7.23 9.57
N ASP A 241 6.11 -7.41 10.22
CA ASP A 241 7.26 -8.07 9.59
C ASP A 241 6.96 -9.54 9.28
N ASP A 242 6.29 -10.23 10.18
CA ASP A 242 5.88 -11.62 9.98
C ASP A 242 4.83 -11.71 8.86
N ALA A 243 3.88 -10.79 8.81
CA ALA A 243 2.88 -10.71 7.76
C ALA A 243 3.50 -10.48 6.36
N VAL A 244 4.49 -9.58 6.27
CA VAL A 244 5.23 -9.34 5.02
C VAL A 244 5.95 -10.59 4.57
N ARG A 245 6.71 -11.26 5.46
CA ARG A 245 7.44 -12.50 5.15
C ARG A 245 6.50 -13.62 4.72
N ALA A 246 5.44 -13.84 5.48
CA ALA A 246 4.44 -14.87 5.18
C ALA A 246 3.78 -14.65 3.82
N ALA A 247 3.36 -13.41 3.51
CA ALA A 247 2.81 -13.07 2.20
C ALA A 247 3.83 -13.28 1.09
N HIS A 248 5.06 -12.79 1.26
CA HIS A 248 6.14 -12.89 0.28
C HIS A 248 6.44 -14.34 -0.11
N THR A 249 6.61 -15.20 0.89
CA THR A 249 6.85 -16.65 0.69
C THR A 249 5.63 -17.36 0.07
N ALA A 250 4.42 -17.03 0.52
CA ALA A 250 3.19 -17.67 0.02
C ALA A 250 2.94 -17.45 -1.48
N PHE A 251 3.44 -16.34 -2.01
CA PHE A 251 3.35 -16.03 -3.45
C PHE A 251 4.63 -16.37 -4.23
N GLY A 252 5.58 -17.06 -3.62
CA GLY A 252 6.81 -17.51 -4.29
C GLY A 252 7.69 -16.37 -4.77
N LEU A 253 7.73 -15.27 -4.03
CA LEU A 253 8.50 -14.07 -4.40
C LEU A 253 9.96 -14.14 -3.95
N ASP A 254 10.36 -15.19 -3.21
CA ASP A 254 11.72 -15.39 -2.72
C ASP A 254 12.72 -15.67 -3.84
N ALA A 255 13.94 -15.15 -3.70
CA ALA A 255 15.09 -15.43 -4.55
C ALA A 255 16.02 -16.47 -3.90
N GLU A 256 16.92 -17.06 -4.71
CA GLU A 256 17.99 -17.95 -4.19
C GLU A 256 19.11 -17.20 -3.44
N GLY A 257 19.06 -15.87 -3.34
CA GLY A 257 20.08 -15.04 -2.68
C GLY A 257 19.48 -13.86 -1.94
N GLU A 258 20.27 -13.25 -1.06
CA GLU A 258 19.84 -12.09 -0.29
C GLU A 258 19.96 -10.79 -1.12
N ALA A 259 18.98 -9.91 -0.95
CA ALA A 259 19.01 -8.57 -1.52
C ALA A 259 20.01 -7.67 -0.76
N VAL A 260 20.73 -6.82 -1.49
CA VAL A 260 21.75 -5.94 -0.90
C VAL A 260 21.21 -4.51 -0.81
N VAL A 261 21.26 -3.96 0.41
CA VAL A 261 21.01 -2.54 0.70
C VAL A 261 22.36 -1.88 0.99
N TYR A 262 22.77 -0.92 0.17
CA TYR A 262 24.14 -0.36 0.21
C TYR A 262 24.35 0.72 1.26
N ALA A 263 23.30 1.42 1.66
CA ALA A 263 23.39 2.45 2.70
C ALA A 263 22.48 2.07 3.89
N GLY A 264 23.10 1.88 5.04
CA GLY A 264 22.40 1.71 6.30
C GLY A 264 21.78 3.02 6.79
N THR A 265 20.88 3.60 6.02
CA THR A 265 20.15 4.78 6.50
C THR A 265 19.06 4.29 7.45
N GLY A 266 19.39 4.35 8.75
CA GLY A 266 18.36 4.31 9.78
C GLY A 266 17.43 5.52 9.58
N ARG A 267 16.31 5.28 8.97
CA ARG A 267 15.15 6.16 8.97
C ARG A 267 13.88 5.32 9.14
#